data_446bd292581dd78792b2508e460a6a9a
#
_entry.id   446bd292581dd78792b2508e460a6a9a
#
_cell.length_a   1.000
_cell.length_b   1.000
_cell.length_c   1.000
_cell.angle_alpha   90.00
_cell.angle_beta   90.00
_cell.angle_gamma   90.00
#
_symmetry.space_group_name_H-M   'P 1'
#
loop_
_entity.id
_entity.type
_entity.pdbx_description
1 polymer ?
#
loop_
_entity_poly.entity_id
_entity_poly.type
_entity_poly.pdbx_seq_one_letter_code
_entity_poly.pdbx_strand_id
1 'polypeptide(L)'
;EGTTQLQVVAAIRYVTTGAYLNRIKEYENAIVAPEMEGLHNRLKSMASKYAACVAQVTEAKDQELLDFCARRLVEMAAYTIMGHLMVQDASKNAELFGTSAQVFVRYAESEVEKHINFIRKFDKDDLAYYRK
;
A
#
# COMPACT_ATOMS: atom_id res chain seq x y z
N GLU A 1 -6.50 16.13 14.95
CA GLU A 1 -6.36 16.48 13.52
C GLU A 1 -4.94 16.89 13.15
N GLY A 2 -4.35 17.81 13.90
CA GLY A 2 -2.97 18.23 13.66
C GLY A 2 -1.98 17.08 13.77
N THR A 3 -2.19 16.19 14.73
CA THR A 3 -1.36 15.01 14.92
C THR A 3 -1.44 14.07 13.71
N THR A 4 -2.64 13.86 13.17
CA THR A 4 -2.84 13.01 12.01
C THR A 4 -2.11 13.57 10.78
N GLN A 5 -2.20 14.88 10.57
CA GLN A 5 -1.49 15.53 9.46
C GLN A 5 0.02 15.41 9.59
N LEU A 6 0.54 15.61 10.79
CA LEU A 6 1.97 15.46 11.04
C LEU A 6 2.44 14.03 10.79
N GLN A 7 1.64 13.04 11.18
CA GLN A 7 1.96 11.64 10.92
C GLN A 7 1.98 11.34 9.43
N VAL A 8 1.03 11.87 8.66
CA VAL A 8 0.99 11.68 7.21
C VAL A 8 2.19 12.33 6.54
N VAL A 9 2.54 13.58 6.94
CA VAL A 9 3.70 14.27 6.39
C VAL A 9 4.99 13.51 6.69
N ALA A 10 5.13 12.99 7.91
CA ALA A 10 6.29 12.18 8.28
C ALA A 10 6.33 10.88 7.49
N ALA A 11 5.19 10.20 7.34
CA ALA A 11 5.09 8.94 6.66
C ALA A 11 5.35 9.05 5.15
N ILE A 12 5.03 10.19 4.53
CA ILE A 12 5.25 10.37 3.09
C ILE A 12 6.74 10.29 2.72
N ARG A 13 7.62 10.59 3.65
CA ARG A 13 9.05 10.43 3.43
C ARG A 13 9.42 8.97 3.15
N TYR A 14 8.77 8.03 3.82
CA TYR A 14 9.00 6.61 3.60
C TYR A 14 8.49 6.16 2.24
N VAL A 15 7.48 6.84 1.69
CA VAL A 15 7.00 6.60 0.33
C VAL A 15 8.03 7.10 -0.68
N THR A 16 8.44 8.36 -0.55
CA THR A 16 9.31 9.03 -1.55
C THR A 16 10.74 8.50 -1.53
N THR A 17 11.23 8.03 -0.37
CA THR A 17 12.58 7.46 -0.26
C THR A 17 12.63 5.98 -0.61
N GLY A 18 11.47 5.35 -0.84
CA GLY A 18 11.40 3.93 -1.15
C GLY A 18 11.51 3.00 0.06
N ALA A 19 11.45 3.55 1.28
CA ALA A 19 11.58 2.75 2.51
C ALA A 19 10.49 1.69 2.61
N TYR A 20 9.24 2.05 2.30
CA TYR A 20 8.14 1.08 2.31
C TYR A 20 8.33 -0.02 1.27
N LEU A 21 8.76 0.35 0.06
CA LEU A 21 9.01 -0.63 -1.01
C LEU A 21 10.15 -1.57 -0.64
N ASN A 22 11.21 -1.07 -0.01
CA ASN A 22 12.31 -1.90 0.43
C ASN A 22 11.85 -2.91 1.48
N ARG A 23 11.02 -2.47 2.42
CA ARG A 23 10.46 -3.36 3.45
C ARG A 23 9.55 -4.43 2.81
N ILE A 24 8.71 -4.03 1.88
CA ILE A 24 7.82 -4.95 1.16
C ILE A 24 8.63 -6.00 0.40
N LYS A 25 9.72 -5.59 -0.26
CA LYS A 25 10.59 -6.51 -0.98
C LYS A 25 11.23 -7.55 -0.07
N GLU A 26 11.59 -7.16 1.15
CA GLU A 26 12.10 -8.11 2.14
C GLU A 26 11.06 -9.20 2.44
N TYR A 27 9.80 -8.80 2.60
CA TYR A 27 8.71 -9.76 2.82
C TYR A 27 8.42 -10.62 1.59
N GLU A 28 8.54 -10.05 0.38
CA GLU A 28 8.33 -10.79 -0.85
C GLU A 28 9.36 -11.92 -1.02
N ASN A 29 10.56 -11.74 -0.50
CA ASN A 29 11.62 -12.72 -0.56
C ASN A 29 11.53 -13.76 0.55
N ALA A 30 10.64 -13.59 1.51
CA ALA A 30 10.46 -14.54 2.59
C ALA A 30 9.85 -15.85 2.08
N ILE A 31 10.27 -16.96 2.67
CA ILE A 31 9.71 -18.27 2.37
C ILE A 31 8.36 -18.38 3.08
N VAL A 32 7.31 -18.73 2.33
CA VAL A 32 5.98 -18.91 2.90
C VAL A 32 5.54 -20.36 2.73
N ALA A 33 4.60 -20.81 3.57
CA ALA A 33 4.04 -22.14 3.46
C ALA A 33 3.32 -22.31 2.11
N PRO A 34 3.32 -23.52 1.53
CA PRO A 34 2.67 -23.73 0.22
C PRO A 34 1.23 -23.28 0.15
N GLU A 35 0.46 -23.45 1.23
CA GLU A 35 -0.94 -23.01 1.27
C GLU A 35 -1.11 -21.51 1.30
N MET A 36 -0.03 -20.76 1.55
CA MET A 36 -0.04 -19.30 1.57
C MET A 36 0.51 -18.68 0.28
N GLU A 37 1.00 -19.48 -0.66
CA GLU A 37 1.59 -18.95 -1.89
C GLU A 37 0.62 -18.10 -2.71
N GLY A 38 -0.65 -18.49 -2.79
CA GLY A 38 -1.66 -17.74 -3.51
C GLY A 38 -1.83 -16.33 -2.94
N LEU A 39 -1.91 -16.21 -1.63
CA LEU A 39 -2.01 -14.92 -0.95
C LEU A 39 -0.73 -14.11 -1.11
N HIS A 40 0.42 -14.79 -1.00
CA HIS A 40 1.72 -14.13 -1.16
C HIS A 40 1.84 -13.50 -2.56
N ASN A 41 1.39 -14.22 -3.59
CA ASN A 41 1.41 -13.70 -4.96
C ASN A 41 0.46 -12.53 -5.16
N ARG A 42 -0.68 -12.53 -4.49
CA ARG A 42 -1.60 -11.37 -4.50
C ARG A 42 -0.94 -10.15 -3.89
N LEU A 43 -0.22 -10.33 -2.79
CA LEU A 43 0.51 -9.24 -2.14
C LEU A 43 1.61 -8.68 -3.03
N LYS A 44 2.32 -9.56 -3.77
CA LYS A 44 3.32 -9.11 -4.74
C LYS A 44 2.68 -8.25 -5.83
N SER A 45 1.50 -8.64 -6.31
CA SER A 45 0.77 -7.86 -7.29
C SER A 45 0.36 -6.50 -6.73
N MET A 46 -0.14 -6.47 -5.49
CA MET A 46 -0.50 -5.22 -4.81
C MET A 46 0.71 -4.30 -4.67
N ALA A 47 1.86 -4.85 -4.31
CA ALA A 47 3.10 -4.09 -4.18
C ALA A 47 3.54 -3.49 -5.51
N SER A 48 3.42 -4.25 -6.59
CA SER A 48 3.75 -3.78 -7.94
C SER A 48 2.86 -2.60 -8.33
N LYS A 49 1.58 -2.69 -8.05
CA LYS A 49 0.61 -1.61 -8.33
C LYS A 49 0.88 -0.38 -7.47
N TYR A 50 1.22 -0.58 -6.21
CA TYR A 50 1.63 0.50 -5.32
C TYR A 50 2.87 1.22 -5.87
N ALA A 51 3.88 0.46 -6.28
CA ALA A 51 5.10 1.03 -6.83
C ALA A 51 4.81 1.87 -8.08
N ALA A 52 3.91 1.40 -8.95
CA ALA A 52 3.50 2.15 -10.14
C ALA A 52 2.82 3.47 -9.77
N CYS A 53 1.97 3.46 -8.74
CA CYS A 53 1.32 4.69 -8.28
C CYS A 53 2.32 5.67 -7.67
N VAL A 54 3.29 5.18 -6.89
CA VAL A 54 4.36 6.03 -6.34
C VAL A 54 5.14 6.69 -7.47
N ALA A 55 5.52 5.91 -8.48
CA ALA A 55 6.25 6.44 -9.64
C ALA A 55 5.45 7.50 -10.37
N GLN A 56 4.16 7.25 -10.62
CA GLN A 56 3.28 8.20 -11.31
C GLN A 56 3.21 9.54 -10.56
N VAL A 57 3.00 9.49 -9.26
CA VAL A 57 2.85 10.70 -8.44
C VAL A 57 4.20 11.43 -8.31
N THR A 58 5.28 10.68 -8.14
CA THR A 58 6.61 11.26 -7.96
C THR A 58 7.14 11.88 -9.25
N GLU A 59 6.93 11.22 -10.39
CA GLU A 59 7.39 11.71 -11.69
C GLU A 59 6.69 12.98 -12.14
N ALA A 60 5.49 13.23 -11.63
CA ALA A 60 4.77 14.47 -11.92
C ALA A 60 5.50 15.71 -11.37
N LYS A 61 6.39 15.51 -10.39
CA LYS A 61 7.18 16.58 -9.73
C LYS A 61 6.32 17.73 -9.23
N ASP A 62 5.14 17.41 -8.74
CA ASP A 62 4.15 18.34 -8.24
C ASP A 62 3.92 18.04 -6.76
N GLN A 63 4.44 18.91 -5.89
CA GLN A 63 4.34 18.72 -4.46
C GLN A 63 2.88 18.71 -3.97
N GLU A 64 2.04 19.53 -4.59
CA GLU A 64 0.62 19.58 -4.24
C GLU A 64 -0.09 18.27 -4.56
N LEU A 65 0.22 17.67 -5.72
CA LEU A 65 -0.30 16.37 -6.11
C LEU A 65 0.18 15.29 -5.14
N LEU A 66 1.46 15.32 -4.80
CA LEU A 66 2.04 14.37 -3.85
C LEU A 66 1.33 14.45 -2.49
N ASP A 67 1.16 15.67 -1.98
CA ASP A 67 0.49 15.90 -0.69
C ASP A 67 -0.96 15.44 -0.74
N PHE A 68 -1.64 15.69 -1.84
CA PHE A 68 -3.03 15.27 -2.02
C PHE A 68 -3.18 13.74 -2.04
N CYS A 69 -2.25 13.04 -2.64
CA CYS A 69 -2.26 11.58 -2.73
C CYS A 69 -1.57 10.89 -1.55
N ALA A 70 -0.91 11.66 -0.67
CA ALA A 70 -0.06 11.10 0.38
C ALA A 70 -0.75 10.07 1.25
N ARG A 71 -1.94 10.37 1.77
CA ARG A 71 -2.67 9.47 2.64
C ARG A 71 -2.97 8.15 1.93
N ARG A 72 -3.37 8.22 0.67
CA ARG A 72 -3.71 7.02 -0.11
C ARG A 72 -2.50 6.15 -0.34
N LEU A 73 -1.35 6.76 -0.65
CA LEU A 73 -0.10 6.02 -0.84
C LEU A 73 0.35 5.34 0.44
N VAL A 74 0.27 6.05 1.56
CA VAL A 74 0.62 5.50 2.88
C VAL A 74 -0.30 4.33 3.25
N GLU A 75 -1.60 4.48 3.02
CA GLU A 75 -2.56 3.41 3.30
C GLU A 75 -2.30 2.17 2.43
N MET A 76 -2.00 2.37 1.14
CA MET A 76 -1.67 1.25 0.25
C MET A 76 -0.46 0.47 0.76
N ALA A 77 0.59 1.19 1.17
CA ALA A 77 1.79 0.56 1.74
C ALA A 77 1.46 -0.19 3.02
N ALA A 78 0.67 0.42 3.90
CA ALA A 78 0.29 -0.19 5.18
C ALA A 78 -0.50 -1.49 4.98
N TYR A 79 -1.49 -1.49 4.09
CA TYR A 79 -2.27 -2.69 3.80
C TYR A 79 -1.39 -3.81 3.25
N THR A 80 -0.46 -3.48 2.37
CA THR A 80 0.44 -4.46 1.78
C THR A 80 1.36 -5.07 2.84
N ILE A 81 1.96 -4.23 3.68
CA ILE A 81 2.85 -4.69 4.77
C ILE A 81 2.08 -5.55 5.76
N MET A 82 0.91 -5.10 6.20
CA MET A 82 0.09 -5.86 7.15
C MET A 82 -0.31 -7.22 6.57
N GLY A 83 -0.66 -7.25 5.28
CA GLY A 83 -0.98 -8.49 4.60
C GLY A 83 0.18 -9.47 4.61
N HIS A 84 1.39 -9.00 4.34
CA HIS A 84 2.60 -9.83 4.39
C HIS A 84 2.84 -10.38 5.80
N LEU A 85 2.69 -9.55 6.82
CA LEU A 85 2.87 -10.00 8.21
C LEU A 85 1.86 -11.09 8.58
N MET A 86 0.62 -10.94 8.16
CA MET A 86 -0.41 -11.93 8.42
C MET A 86 -0.14 -13.25 7.67
N VAL A 87 0.37 -13.16 6.46
CA VAL A 87 0.76 -14.36 5.69
C VAL A 87 1.94 -15.07 6.35
N GLN A 88 2.89 -14.33 6.91
CA GLN A 88 3.99 -14.94 7.66
C GLN A 88 3.50 -15.67 8.90
N ASP A 89 2.59 -15.06 9.65
CA ASP A 89 2.00 -15.73 10.83
C ASP A 89 1.24 -16.98 10.42
N ALA A 90 0.45 -16.90 9.34
CA ALA A 90 -0.31 -18.04 8.82
C ALA A 90 0.62 -19.15 8.29
N SER A 91 1.79 -18.78 7.76
CA SER A 91 2.78 -19.77 7.31
C SER A 91 3.33 -20.59 8.47
N LYS A 92 3.40 -20.00 9.66
CA LYS A 92 3.84 -20.70 10.87
C LYS A 92 2.73 -21.53 11.49
N ASN A 93 1.49 -21.06 11.39
CA ASN A 93 0.33 -21.76 11.95
C ASN A 93 -0.92 -21.43 11.11
N ALA A 94 -1.09 -22.20 10.02
CA ALA A 94 -2.20 -21.99 9.10
C ALA A 94 -3.56 -22.28 9.75
N GLU A 95 -3.62 -23.24 10.67
CA GLU A 95 -4.85 -23.60 11.37
C GLU A 95 -5.40 -22.43 12.18
N LEU A 96 -4.53 -21.69 12.84
CA LEU A 96 -4.93 -20.58 13.70
C LEU A 96 -5.12 -19.28 12.91
N PHE A 97 -4.23 -18.98 11.95
CA PHE A 97 -4.16 -17.67 11.30
C PHE A 97 -4.55 -17.67 9.83
N GLY A 98 -4.70 -18.85 9.21
CA GLY A 98 -4.92 -18.93 7.75
C GLY A 98 -6.17 -18.23 7.28
N THR A 99 -7.30 -18.40 7.96
CA THR A 99 -8.56 -17.77 7.58
C THR A 99 -8.48 -16.25 7.75
N SER A 100 -7.89 -15.79 8.84
CA SER A 100 -7.72 -14.35 9.08
C SER A 100 -6.86 -13.71 8.01
N ALA A 101 -5.77 -14.38 7.61
CA ALA A 101 -4.90 -13.88 6.54
C ALA A 101 -5.67 -13.78 5.22
N GLN A 102 -6.45 -14.80 4.89
CA GLN A 102 -7.23 -14.83 3.66
C GLN A 102 -8.26 -13.69 3.61
N VAL A 103 -9.00 -13.50 4.70
CA VAL A 103 -10.00 -12.43 4.80
C VAL A 103 -9.34 -11.07 4.70
N PHE A 104 -8.24 -10.87 5.42
CA PHE A 104 -7.54 -9.58 5.43
C PHE A 104 -6.97 -9.23 4.07
N VAL A 105 -6.31 -10.19 3.40
CA VAL A 105 -5.71 -9.93 2.08
C VAL A 105 -6.78 -9.55 1.07
N ARG A 106 -7.94 -10.19 1.09
CA ARG A 106 -9.06 -9.82 0.21
C ARG A 106 -9.54 -8.39 0.49
N TYR A 107 -9.68 -8.04 1.75
CA TYR A 107 -10.08 -6.70 2.15
C TYR A 107 -9.04 -5.67 1.70
N ALA A 108 -7.78 -5.95 2.00
CA ALA A 108 -6.67 -5.07 1.64
C ALA A 108 -6.59 -4.86 0.12
N GLU A 109 -6.77 -5.93 -0.66
CA GLU A 109 -6.76 -5.86 -2.11
C GLU A 109 -7.84 -4.90 -2.62
N SER A 110 -9.04 -4.98 -2.07
CA SER A 110 -10.15 -4.08 -2.44
C SER A 110 -9.83 -2.63 -2.10
N GLU A 111 -9.24 -2.38 -0.94
CA GLU A 111 -8.88 -1.03 -0.53
C GLU A 111 -7.76 -0.46 -1.37
N VAL A 112 -6.76 -1.28 -1.69
CA VAL A 112 -5.66 -0.86 -2.57
C VAL A 112 -6.19 -0.54 -3.96
N GLU A 113 -7.08 -1.37 -4.51
CA GLU A 113 -7.71 -1.11 -5.82
C GLU A 113 -8.49 0.20 -5.83
N LYS A 114 -9.18 0.51 -4.76
CA LYS A 114 -9.91 1.78 -4.62
C LYS A 114 -8.94 2.96 -4.73
N HIS A 115 -7.82 2.90 -4.04
CA HIS A 115 -6.80 3.97 -4.07
C HIS A 115 -6.13 4.07 -5.44
N ILE A 116 -5.84 2.93 -6.07
CA ILE A 116 -5.26 2.89 -7.41
C ILE A 116 -6.18 3.59 -8.41
N ASN A 117 -7.47 3.25 -8.38
CA ASN A 117 -8.44 3.85 -9.29
C ASN A 117 -8.54 5.35 -9.09
N PHE A 118 -8.52 5.80 -7.83
CA PHE A 118 -8.55 7.23 -7.54
C PHE A 118 -7.32 7.94 -8.11
N ILE A 119 -6.13 7.40 -7.87
CA ILE A 119 -4.87 8.03 -8.31
C ILE A 119 -4.77 8.04 -9.84
N ARG A 120 -5.15 6.94 -10.50
CA ARG A 120 -5.08 6.84 -11.96
C ARG A 120 -6.06 7.77 -12.68
N LYS A 121 -7.24 7.93 -12.11
CA LYS A 121 -8.30 8.75 -12.69
C LYS A 121 -8.23 10.20 -12.26
N PHE A 122 -7.31 10.51 -11.35
CA PHE A 122 -7.17 11.84 -10.81
C PHE A 122 -6.71 12.80 -11.89
N ASP A 123 -7.45 13.90 -12.05
CA ASP A 123 -7.11 14.97 -12.98
C ASP A 123 -6.67 16.17 -12.16
N LYS A 124 -5.65 16.86 -12.65
CA LYS A 124 -5.14 18.06 -12.00
C LYS A 124 -6.22 19.14 -11.85
N ASP A 125 -7.19 19.16 -12.76
CA ASP A 125 -8.32 20.08 -12.70
C ASP A 125 -9.20 19.82 -11.47
N ASP A 126 -9.22 18.59 -10.96
CA ASP A 126 -9.96 18.24 -9.76
C ASP A 126 -9.42 18.95 -8.53
N LEU A 127 -8.12 19.23 -8.50
CA LEU A 127 -7.52 19.99 -7.39
C LEU A 127 -8.15 21.36 -7.22
N ALA A 128 -8.56 21.98 -8.31
CA ALA A 128 -9.16 23.30 -8.27
C ALA A 128 -10.43 23.34 -7.41
N TYR A 129 -11.17 22.25 -7.36
CA TYR A 129 -12.39 22.15 -6.53
C TYR A 129 -12.07 22.12 -5.05
N TYR A 130 -10.93 21.57 -4.66
CA TYR A 130 -10.52 21.43 -3.27
C TYR A 130 -9.80 22.67 -2.74
N ARG A 131 -9.37 23.55 -3.61
CA ARG A 131 -8.72 24.82 -3.23
C ARG A 131 -9.70 25.91 -2.82
N LYS A 132 -10.97 25.75 -3.10
CA LYS A 132 -11.99 26.76 -2.81
C LYS A 132 -12.45 26.74 -1.35
#